data_0beee2f7369bc9b6cc7be39a97df6b2b
#
_entry.id   0beee2f7369bc9b6cc7be39a97df6b2b
#
_cell.length_a   1.000
_cell.length_b   1.000
_cell.length_c   1.000
_cell.angle_alpha   90.00
_cell.angle_beta   90.00
_cell.angle_gamma   90.00
#
_symmetry.space_group_name_H-M   'P 1'
#
loop_
_entity.id
_entity.type
_entity.pdbx_description
1 polymer ?
#
loop_
_entity_poly.entity_id
_entity_poly.type
_entity_poly.pdbx_seq_one_letter_code
_entity_poly.pdbx_strand_id
1 'polypeptide(L)'
;MKIFLRNHNQVGNGLEEYFDIVGFDEAEKIVLWQDVMGEERGLAKLAHALKKPVIQIQHGRRGYTQYRYPFNKEMLSDKFCIWGKTDKDNLIEAGIPEDKLVITGTTVFRHLKPKIKHKGKNIVFSPDHWDYDIQENDKVVDVLRKLKGVNITTKVMEEHDIRKYDNPVFSNRNRPNHLEVCAEVLRKADLVVAISEGTFELMAQILNIPVVIANLFTPRPCNGDHRYLKFKLSFSEAVKKEPEIKNLAKVIRQQLKNPDELREQRRSAALNDGGIEIKDPLQRIVEVIKTTTI
;
A
#
# COMPACT_ATOMS: atom_id res chain seq x y z
N MET A 1 -9.98 -18.89 -21.90
CA MET A 1 -10.89 -17.83 -21.40
C MET A 1 -10.23 -16.49 -21.63
N LYS A 2 -10.97 -15.59 -22.20
CA LYS A 2 -10.51 -14.23 -22.52
C LYS A 2 -10.85 -13.26 -21.38
N ILE A 3 -9.87 -12.48 -20.92
CA ILE A 3 -10.12 -11.46 -19.91
C ILE A 3 -9.61 -10.08 -20.36
N PHE A 4 -10.29 -9.02 -19.92
CA PHE A 4 -9.74 -7.68 -19.94
C PHE A 4 -9.06 -7.41 -18.60
N LEU A 5 -7.80 -6.98 -18.65
CA LEU A 5 -7.00 -6.68 -17.47
C LEU A 5 -6.65 -5.19 -17.43
N ARG A 6 -7.21 -4.47 -16.47
CA ARG A 6 -6.76 -3.11 -16.10
C ARG A 6 -5.85 -3.24 -14.89
N ASN A 7 -4.56 -3.23 -15.14
CA ASN A 7 -3.53 -3.49 -14.12
C ASN A 7 -2.96 -2.21 -13.51
N HIS A 8 -2.48 -2.28 -12.28
CA HIS A 8 -1.77 -1.22 -11.59
C HIS A 8 -0.66 -1.81 -10.71
N ASN A 9 0.55 -1.22 -10.78
CA ASN A 9 1.70 -1.61 -9.95
C ASN A 9 2.02 -3.11 -9.96
N GLN A 10 1.97 -3.74 -11.14
CA GLN A 10 2.24 -5.18 -11.32
C GLN A 10 1.25 -6.12 -10.59
N VAL A 11 0.14 -5.59 -10.11
CA VAL A 11 -0.94 -6.40 -9.55
C VAL A 11 -1.54 -7.26 -10.67
N GLY A 12 -1.60 -8.56 -10.46
CA GLY A 12 -2.07 -9.49 -11.48
C GLY A 12 -1.04 -9.89 -12.54
N ASN A 13 0.25 -9.52 -12.40
CA ASN A 13 1.32 -10.05 -13.24
C ASN A 13 1.35 -11.58 -13.18
N GLY A 14 1.53 -12.19 -14.33
CA GLY A 14 1.48 -13.65 -14.50
C GLY A 14 0.09 -14.18 -14.87
N LEU A 15 -0.95 -13.33 -14.92
CA LEU A 15 -2.28 -13.76 -15.41
C LEU A 15 -2.26 -14.13 -16.90
N GLU A 16 -1.37 -13.54 -17.68
CA GLU A 16 -1.13 -13.86 -19.08
C GLU A 16 -0.70 -15.31 -19.32
N GLU A 17 -0.19 -16.00 -18.30
CA GLU A 17 0.14 -17.42 -18.37
C GLU A 17 -1.13 -18.32 -18.33
N TYR A 18 -2.25 -17.79 -17.86
CA TYR A 18 -3.49 -18.53 -17.63
C TYR A 18 -4.67 -18.07 -18.49
N PHE A 19 -4.59 -16.87 -19.06
CA PHE A 19 -5.69 -16.23 -19.77
C PHE A 19 -5.20 -15.48 -21.00
N ASP A 20 -6.07 -15.43 -22.02
CA ASP A 20 -5.89 -14.54 -23.17
C ASP A 20 -6.26 -13.12 -22.75
N ILE A 21 -5.29 -12.22 -22.67
CA ILE A 21 -5.53 -10.81 -22.39
C ILE A 21 -5.99 -10.11 -23.68
N VAL A 22 -7.20 -9.60 -23.68
CA VAL A 22 -7.86 -9.03 -24.86
C VAL A 22 -8.46 -7.65 -24.57
N GLY A 23 -8.99 -7.01 -25.61
CA GLY A 23 -9.78 -5.79 -25.46
C GLY A 23 -11.07 -6.01 -24.65
N PHE A 24 -11.64 -4.92 -24.12
CA PHE A 24 -12.83 -4.97 -23.27
C PHE A 24 -14.03 -5.66 -23.96
N ASP A 25 -14.24 -5.39 -25.24
CA ASP A 25 -15.38 -5.93 -26.00
C ASP A 25 -15.28 -7.44 -26.18
N GLU A 26 -14.07 -7.97 -26.38
CA GLU A 26 -13.79 -9.39 -26.61
C GLU A 26 -13.73 -10.21 -25.32
N ALA A 27 -13.57 -9.55 -24.18
CA ALA A 27 -13.39 -10.22 -22.90
C ALA A 27 -14.68 -10.87 -22.37
N GLU A 28 -14.53 -12.06 -21.81
CA GLU A 28 -15.59 -12.76 -21.08
C GLU A 28 -15.73 -12.24 -19.64
N LYS A 29 -14.64 -11.79 -19.05
CA LYS A 29 -14.58 -11.24 -17.67
C LYS A 29 -13.67 -10.02 -17.60
N ILE A 30 -13.97 -9.13 -16.66
CA ILE A 30 -13.23 -7.88 -16.47
C ILE A 30 -12.48 -7.94 -15.15
N VAL A 31 -11.17 -7.71 -15.20
CA VAL A 31 -10.29 -7.67 -14.02
C VAL A 31 -9.78 -6.25 -13.84
N LEU A 32 -10.05 -5.67 -12.67
CA LEU A 32 -9.74 -4.29 -12.32
C LEU A 32 -8.89 -4.23 -11.03
N TRP A 33 -8.15 -3.15 -10.85
CA TRP A 33 -7.45 -2.88 -9.58
C TRP A 33 -8.32 -2.06 -8.61
N GLN A 34 -9.37 -1.40 -9.08
CA GLN A 34 -10.39 -0.72 -8.28
C GLN A 34 -11.70 -0.58 -9.06
N ASP A 35 -12.77 -0.22 -8.35
CA ASP A 35 -14.10 0.06 -8.97
C ASP A 35 -14.80 1.28 -8.36
N VAL A 36 -14.09 2.10 -7.57
CA VAL A 36 -14.68 3.23 -6.82
C VAL A 36 -14.64 4.54 -7.57
N MET A 37 -13.63 4.77 -8.40
CA MET A 37 -13.36 6.07 -9.03
C MET A 37 -12.97 5.92 -10.49
N GLY A 38 -13.09 7.06 -11.21
CA GLY A 38 -12.55 7.22 -12.55
C GLY A 38 -13.12 6.27 -13.59
N GLU A 39 -12.26 5.92 -14.51
CA GLU A 39 -12.59 5.05 -15.64
C GLU A 39 -12.95 3.64 -15.18
N GLU A 40 -12.28 3.11 -14.16
CA GLU A 40 -12.50 1.74 -13.66
C GLU A 40 -13.92 1.54 -13.16
N ARG A 41 -14.49 2.56 -12.48
CA ARG A 41 -15.90 2.51 -12.10
C ARG A 41 -16.84 2.53 -13.30
N GLY A 42 -16.49 3.31 -14.34
CA GLY A 42 -17.20 3.30 -15.64
C GLY A 42 -17.15 1.93 -16.31
N LEU A 43 -15.97 1.34 -16.36
CA LEU A 43 -15.76 -0.01 -16.92
C LEU A 43 -16.56 -1.08 -16.16
N ALA A 44 -16.57 -1.03 -14.82
CA ALA A 44 -17.36 -1.97 -14.01
C ALA A 44 -18.87 -1.88 -14.31
N LYS A 45 -19.41 -0.66 -14.41
CA LYS A 45 -20.83 -0.45 -14.76
C LYS A 45 -21.15 -0.95 -16.17
N LEU A 46 -20.27 -0.66 -17.13
CA LEU A 46 -20.44 -1.13 -18.51
C LEU A 46 -20.37 -2.65 -18.58
N ALA A 47 -19.43 -3.28 -17.85
CA ALA A 47 -19.32 -4.73 -17.77
C ALA A 47 -20.62 -5.37 -17.29
N HIS A 48 -21.20 -4.85 -16.20
CA HIS A 48 -22.50 -5.35 -15.68
C HIS A 48 -23.64 -5.17 -16.70
N ALA A 49 -23.70 -4.03 -17.39
CA ALA A 49 -24.69 -3.81 -18.44
C ALA A 49 -24.55 -4.85 -19.59
N LEU A 50 -23.32 -5.31 -19.84
CA LEU A 50 -23.01 -6.35 -20.83
C LEU A 50 -23.02 -7.78 -20.25
N LYS A 51 -23.45 -7.96 -18.99
CA LYS A 51 -23.46 -9.23 -18.27
C LYS A 51 -22.08 -9.90 -18.22
N LYS A 52 -21.02 -9.11 -18.02
CA LYS A 52 -19.65 -9.59 -17.84
C LYS A 52 -19.27 -9.50 -16.36
N PRO A 53 -18.81 -10.58 -15.72
CA PRO A 53 -18.36 -10.55 -14.32
C PRO A 53 -17.16 -9.61 -14.14
N VAL A 54 -17.13 -8.92 -12.99
CA VAL A 54 -16.07 -7.99 -12.61
C VAL A 54 -15.34 -8.51 -11.39
N ILE A 55 -14.05 -8.71 -11.52
CA ILE A 55 -13.17 -9.14 -10.43
C ILE A 55 -12.20 -8.00 -10.10
N GLN A 56 -12.10 -7.66 -8.83
CA GLN A 56 -11.11 -6.71 -8.35
C GLN A 56 -9.93 -7.43 -7.72
N ILE A 57 -8.70 -6.93 -7.97
CA ILE A 57 -7.48 -7.39 -7.30
C ILE A 57 -6.92 -6.21 -6.49
N GLN A 58 -6.65 -6.42 -5.22
CA GLN A 58 -6.08 -5.39 -4.35
C GLN A 58 -4.72 -4.95 -4.86
N HIS A 59 -4.54 -3.64 -5.04
CA HIS A 59 -3.33 -3.03 -5.59
C HIS A 59 -2.42 -2.36 -4.54
N GLY A 60 -2.94 -2.15 -3.34
CA GLY A 60 -2.22 -1.45 -2.29
C GLY A 60 -2.82 -1.71 -0.92
N ARG A 61 -2.07 -1.36 0.12
CA ARG A 61 -2.57 -1.39 1.48
C ARG A 61 -3.77 -0.44 1.62
N ARG A 62 -4.71 -0.80 2.49
CA ARG A 62 -5.94 -0.02 2.74
C ARG A 62 -6.94 -0.02 1.58
N GLY A 63 -7.05 -1.12 0.85
CA GLY A 63 -8.10 -1.27 -0.16
C GLY A 63 -9.52 -0.96 0.35
N TYR A 64 -9.75 -1.06 1.67
CA TYR A 64 -11.04 -0.74 2.29
C TYR A 64 -11.34 0.76 2.41
N THR A 65 -10.34 1.66 2.47
CA THR A 65 -10.58 3.10 2.60
C THR A 65 -11.33 3.67 1.41
N GLN A 66 -11.24 3.02 0.26
CA GLN A 66 -11.95 3.43 -0.95
C GLN A 66 -13.49 3.25 -0.83
N TYR A 67 -13.99 2.38 0.06
CA TYR A 67 -15.43 2.15 0.27
C TYR A 67 -15.99 2.89 1.48
N ARG A 68 -15.13 3.37 2.36
CA ARG A 68 -15.49 4.22 3.49
C ARG A 68 -15.59 5.69 3.07
N TYR A 69 -16.08 6.49 4.00
CA TYR A 69 -16.02 7.95 3.87
C TYR A 69 -14.60 8.40 3.42
N PRO A 70 -14.46 9.36 2.49
CA PRO A 70 -15.54 10.20 1.95
C PRO A 70 -16.27 9.58 0.75
N PHE A 71 -15.85 8.42 0.27
CA PHE A 71 -16.39 7.89 -0.97
C PHE A 71 -17.78 7.28 -0.79
N ASN A 72 -18.03 6.58 0.32
CA ASN A 72 -19.32 5.91 0.62
C ASN A 72 -19.93 5.23 -0.62
N LYS A 73 -19.09 4.61 -1.45
CA LYS A 73 -19.50 4.05 -2.72
C LYS A 73 -19.69 2.55 -2.56
N GLU A 74 -20.75 2.07 -3.15
CA GLU A 74 -20.99 0.66 -3.30
C GLU A 74 -19.88 0.01 -4.12
N MET A 75 -19.41 -1.15 -3.69
CA MET A 75 -18.51 -1.99 -4.47
C MET A 75 -19.29 -2.60 -5.64
N LEU A 76 -18.83 -2.35 -6.85
CA LEU A 76 -19.42 -2.87 -8.07
C LEU A 76 -18.90 -4.27 -8.42
N SER A 77 -17.66 -4.57 -8.03
CA SER A 77 -17.05 -5.87 -8.34
C SER A 77 -17.82 -7.03 -7.72
N ASP A 78 -17.93 -8.13 -8.47
CA ASP A 78 -18.60 -9.36 -8.02
C ASP A 78 -17.74 -10.13 -7.02
N LYS A 79 -16.42 -10.08 -7.22
CA LYS A 79 -15.42 -10.60 -6.26
C LYS A 79 -14.27 -9.63 -6.09
N PHE A 80 -13.70 -9.61 -4.89
CA PHE A 80 -12.51 -8.84 -4.56
C PHE A 80 -11.43 -9.75 -3.95
N CYS A 81 -10.34 -9.93 -4.68
CA CYS A 81 -9.15 -10.64 -4.23
C CYS A 81 -8.35 -9.73 -3.31
N ILE A 82 -8.32 -10.04 -2.03
CA ILE A 82 -7.66 -9.24 -0.98
C ILE A 82 -6.42 -9.95 -0.43
N TRP A 83 -5.48 -9.15 0.10
CA TRP A 83 -4.20 -9.68 0.56
C TRP A 83 -4.31 -10.50 1.84
N GLY A 84 -4.99 -10.02 2.86
CA GLY A 84 -5.01 -10.65 4.15
C GLY A 84 -6.28 -10.43 4.96
N LYS A 85 -6.25 -10.99 6.17
CA LYS A 85 -7.39 -10.97 7.08
C LYS A 85 -7.78 -9.57 7.52
N THR A 86 -6.80 -8.70 7.79
CA THR A 86 -7.07 -7.32 8.25
C THR A 86 -7.89 -6.55 7.24
N ASP A 87 -7.56 -6.64 5.94
CA ASP A 87 -8.33 -5.97 4.90
C ASP A 87 -9.73 -6.57 4.76
N LYS A 88 -9.87 -7.91 4.91
CA LYS A 88 -11.19 -8.55 4.91
C LYS A 88 -12.08 -8.00 6.03
N ASP A 89 -11.57 -7.99 7.26
CA ASP A 89 -12.32 -7.54 8.44
C ASP A 89 -12.73 -6.06 8.27
N ASN A 90 -11.80 -5.22 7.81
CA ASN A 90 -12.08 -3.80 7.56
C ASN A 90 -13.11 -3.55 6.45
N LEU A 91 -13.11 -4.37 5.40
CA LEU A 91 -14.10 -4.28 4.32
C LEU A 91 -15.48 -4.70 4.79
N ILE A 92 -15.57 -5.77 5.59
CA ILE A 92 -16.84 -6.19 6.23
C ILE A 92 -17.36 -5.06 7.14
N GLU A 93 -16.50 -4.47 7.97
CA GLU A 93 -16.87 -3.32 8.82
C GLU A 93 -17.32 -2.10 7.98
N ALA A 94 -16.79 -1.95 6.76
CA ALA A 94 -17.24 -0.93 5.82
C ALA A 94 -18.55 -1.28 5.09
N GLY A 95 -19.14 -2.44 5.39
CA GLY A 95 -20.44 -2.88 4.84
C GLY A 95 -20.34 -3.68 3.54
N ILE A 96 -19.15 -4.13 3.15
CA ILE A 96 -19.00 -5.00 1.97
C ILE A 96 -19.42 -6.43 2.35
N PRO A 97 -20.28 -7.08 1.55
CA PRO A 97 -20.71 -8.45 1.80
C PRO A 97 -19.52 -9.42 1.83
N GLU A 98 -19.49 -10.29 2.84
CA GLU A 98 -18.36 -11.21 3.05
C GLU A 98 -18.15 -12.17 1.89
N ASP A 99 -19.22 -12.61 1.25
CA ASP A 99 -19.19 -13.54 0.11
C ASP A 99 -18.50 -12.94 -1.13
N LYS A 100 -18.41 -11.62 -1.23
CA LYS A 100 -17.65 -10.93 -2.27
C LYS A 100 -16.13 -10.92 -2.01
N LEU A 101 -15.68 -11.19 -0.79
CA LEU A 101 -14.30 -11.02 -0.34
C LEU A 101 -13.56 -12.35 -0.30
N VAL A 102 -12.49 -12.47 -1.06
CA VAL A 102 -11.66 -13.68 -1.12
C VAL A 102 -10.22 -13.36 -0.73
N ILE A 103 -9.73 -13.93 0.37
CA ILE A 103 -8.33 -13.80 0.74
C ILE A 103 -7.48 -14.65 -0.19
N THR A 104 -6.74 -14.01 -1.07
CA THR A 104 -5.86 -14.66 -2.04
C THR A 104 -4.38 -14.55 -1.68
N GLY A 105 -4.03 -13.64 -0.76
CA GLY A 105 -2.65 -13.23 -0.57
C GLY A 105 -2.21 -12.23 -1.64
N THR A 106 -0.94 -11.87 -1.61
CA THR A 106 -0.36 -10.92 -2.55
C THR A 106 0.72 -11.54 -3.42
N THR A 107 0.70 -11.24 -4.71
CA THR A 107 1.79 -11.56 -5.65
C THR A 107 2.97 -10.59 -5.52
N VAL A 108 2.74 -9.43 -4.89
CA VAL A 108 3.68 -8.30 -4.82
C VAL A 108 4.86 -8.56 -3.89
N PHE A 109 4.62 -9.22 -2.74
CA PHE A 109 5.59 -9.33 -1.65
C PHE A 109 6.30 -10.69 -1.55
N ARG A 110 5.98 -11.63 -2.42
CA ARG A 110 6.49 -13.02 -2.36
C ARG A 110 8.02 -13.16 -2.35
N HIS A 111 8.73 -12.14 -2.84
CA HIS A 111 10.20 -12.12 -2.89
C HIS A 111 10.85 -11.42 -1.70
N LEU A 112 10.06 -10.86 -0.79
CA LEU A 112 10.59 -10.16 0.38
C LEU A 112 10.94 -11.19 1.46
N LYS A 113 12.17 -11.10 1.96
CA LYS A 113 12.65 -11.92 3.08
C LYS A 113 12.98 -11.03 4.27
N PRO A 114 12.55 -11.37 5.50
CA PRO A 114 12.83 -10.57 6.68
C PRO A 114 14.33 -10.34 6.89
N LYS A 115 14.67 -9.11 7.26
CA LYS A 115 16.03 -8.72 7.63
C LYS A 115 16.36 -9.27 9.03
N ILE A 116 17.53 -9.91 9.16
CA ILE A 116 17.94 -10.54 10.40
C ILE A 116 18.77 -9.59 11.28
N LYS A 117 19.54 -8.68 10.65
CA LYS A 117 20.45 -7.76 11.36
C LYS A 117 20.25 -6.33 10.90
N HIS A 118 20.22 -5.41 11.87
CA HIS A 118 20.16 -3.98 11.66
C HIS A 118 21.50 -3.36 12.07
N LYS A 119 22.03 -2.43 11.25
CA LYS A 119 23.27 -1.70 11.53
C LYS A 119 23.05 -0.42 12.33
N GLY A 120 21.78 0.02 12.42
CA GLY A 120 21.34 1.17 13.20
C GLY A 120 21.74 2.55 12.62
N LYS A 121 22.11 2.63 11.34
CA LYS A 121 22.65 3.86 10.74
C LYS A 121 21.92 4.37 9.51
N ASN A 122 21.17 3.52 8.81
CA ASN A 122 20.56 3.89 7.54
C ASN A 122 19.05 4.13 7.73
N ILE A 123 18.64 5.36 7.54
CA ILE A 123 17.25 5.77 7.58
C ILE A 123 16.75 5.99 6.16
N VAL A 124 15.59 5.43 5.85
CA VAL A 124 14.86 5.77 4.64
C VAL A 124 13.68 6.66 5.02
N PHE A 125 13.62 7.84 4.43
CA PHE A 125 12.46 8.71 4.52
C PHE A 125 11.53 8.46 3.33
N SER A 126 10.25 8.25 3.62
CA SER A 126 9.17 8.11 2.65
C SER A 126 8.24 9.32 2.80
N PRO A 127 8.46 10.40 2.04
CA PRO A 127 7.58 11.56 2.06
C PRO A 127 6.22 11.22 1.47
N ASP A 128 5.17 11.88 1.95
CA ASP A 128 3.87 11.82 1.30
C ASP A 128 3.86 12.73 0.05
N HIS A 129 3.08 12.35 -0.95
CA HIS A 129 3.02 13.02 -2.26
C HIS A 129 1.79 13.93 -2.42
N TRP A 130 0.92 13.98 -1.42
CA TRP A 130 -0.25 14.86 -1.48
C TRP A 130 0.15 16.30 -1.19
N ASP A 131 -0.39 17.26 -1.93
CA ASP A 131 -0.04 18.68 -1.85
C ASP A 131 -0.15 19.27 -0.44
N TYR A 132 -1.06 18.75 0.37
CA TYR A 132 -1.26 19.21 1.75
C TYR A 132 -0.21 18.65 2.74
N ASP A 133 0.57 17.64 2.35
CA ASP A 133 1.58 17.05 3.21
C ASP A 133 3.01 17.58 2.94
N ILE A 134 3.17 18.46 1.96
CA ILE A 134 4.49 19.03 1.60
C ILE A 134 5.13 19.75 2.78
N GLN A 135 4.36 20.52 3.57
CA GLN A 135 4.91 21.23 4.73
C GLN A 135 5.29 20.26 5.87
N GLU A 136 4.57 19.18 6.03
CA GLU A 136 4.88 18.14 6.98
C GLU A 136 6.14 17.39 6.57
N ASN A 137 6.32 17.12 5.28
CA ASN A 137 7.56 16.57 4.73
C ASN A 137 8.77 17.47 5.09
N ASP A 138 8.66 18.79 4.86
CA ASP A 138 9.76 19.73 5.15
C ASP A 138 10.12 19.73 6.65
N LYS A 139 9.15 19.66 7.56
CA LYS A 139 9.40 19.55 9.02
C LYS A 139 10.15 18.26 9.37
N VAL A 140 9.80 17.13 8.75
CA VAL A 140 10.49 15.86 8.98
C VAL A 140 11.91 15.90 8.44
N VAL A 141 12.12 16.44 7.24
CA VAL A 141 13.47 16.64 6.65
C VAL A 141 14.36 17.45 7.57
N ASP A 142 13.85 18.55 8.15
CA ASP A 142 14.59 19.37 9.11
C ASP A 142 15.02 18.62 10.36
N VAL A 143 14.19 17.71 10.86
CA VAL A 143 14.55 16.83 11.99
C VAL A 143 15.61 15.84 11.56
N LEU A 144 15.44 15.19 10.41
CA LEU A 144 16.36 14.17 9.92
C LEU A 144 17.76 14.74 9.68
N ARG A 145 17.88 15.92 9.08
CA ARG A 145 19.17 16.61 8.83
C ARG A 145 19.95 16.95 10.12
N LYS A 146 19.27 17.11 11.24
CA LYS A 146 19.89 17.36 12.55
C LYS A 146 20.36 16.07 13.24
N LEU A 147 20.02 14.89 12.73
CA LEU A 147 20.48 13.63 13.29
C LEU A 147 21.94 13.37 12.92
N LYS A 148 22.81 13.25 13.93
CA LYS A 148 24.23 12.92 13.74
C LYS A 148 24.46 11.42 13.68
N GLY A 149 25.40 10.97 12.83
CA GLY A 149 25.85 9.58 12.78
C GLY A 149 24.93 8.62 12.04
N VAL A 150 23.99 9.14 11.27
CA VAL A 150 23.08 8.37 10.42
C VAL A 150 23.20 8.76 8.95
N ASN A 151 22.90 7.83 8.08
CA ASN A 151 22.77 8.07 6.64
C ASN A 151 21.28 8.16 6.30
N ILE A 152 20.89 9.19 5.56
CA ILE A 152 19.53 9.40 5.14
C ILE A 152 19.43 9.16 3.64
N THR A 153 18.46 8.36 3.24
CA THR A 153 18.04 8.17 1.85
C THR A 153 16.56 8.52 1.76
N THR A 154 16.17 9.31 0.79
CA THR A 154 14.76 9.65 0.60
C THR A 154 14.20 8.91 -0.61
N LYS A 155 13.12 8.14 -0.40
CA LYS A 155 12.37 7.51 -1.50
C LYS A 155 11.39 8.52 -2.07
N VAL A 156 11.68 9.03 -3.27
CA VAL A 156 10.87 10.05 -3.96
C VAL A 156 10.07 9.46 -5.11
N MET A 157 8.98 10.11 -5.47
CA MET A 157 8.15 9.81 -6.62
C MET A 157 8.15 10.99 -7.60
N GLU A 158 7.47 10.86 -8.72
CA GLU A 158 7.43 11.89 -9.78
C GLU A 158 6.93 13.25 -9.31
N GLU A 159 6.03 13.23 -8.35
CA GLU A 159 5.39 14.43 -7.81
C GLU A 159 6.28 15.22 -6.87
N HIS A 160 7.41 14.65 -6.42
CA HIS A 160 8.30 15.29 -5.46
C HIS A 160 9.34 16.21 -6.13
N ASP A 161 9.59 17.38 -5.54
CA ASP A 161 10.75 18.18 -5.88
C ASP A 161 12.02 17.55 -5.25
N ILE A 162 12.75 16.77 -6.05
CA ILE A 162 13.93 16.01 -5.61
C ILE A 162 15.02 16.88 -4.98
N ARG A 163 15.08 18.18 -5.30
CA ARG A 163 16.09 19.10 -4.77
C ARG A 163 15.95 19.36 -3.27
N LYS A 164 14.78 19.07 -2.72
CA LYS A 164 14.50 19.24 -1.29
C LYS A 164 15.03 18.10 -0.42
N TYR A 165 15.42 16.99 -1.01
CA TYR A 165 15.71 15.76 -0.27
C TYR A 165 17.17 15.32 -0.35
N ASP A 166 17.65 14.71 0.74
CA ASP A 166 18.99 14.14 0.81
C ASP A 166 19.02 12.74 0.17
N ASN A 167 20.04 12.48 -0.67
CA ASN A 167 20.23 11.21 -1.38
C ASN A 167 18.91 10.64 -1.98
N PRO A 168 18.21 11.37 -2.85
CA PRO A 168 16.94 10.93 -3.37
C PRO A 168 17.11 9.68 -4.23
N VAL A 169 16.26 8.68 -3.99
CA VAL A 169 16.09 7.50 -4.85
C VAL A 169 14.74 7.58 -5.49
N PHE A 170 14.74 7.71 -6.81
CA PHE A 170 13.52 7.87 -7.58
C PHE A 170 12.82 6.52 -7.79
N SER A 171 11.54 6.48 -7.45
CA SER A 171 10.70 5.30 -7.59
C SER A 171 9.42 5.68 -8.33
N ASN A 172 9.41 5.40 -9.63
CA ASN A 172 8.25 5.67 -10.47
C ASN A 172 7.26 4.49 -10.42
N ARG A 173 6.10 4.74 -9.82
CA ARG A 173 5.02 3.73 -9.69
C ARG A 173 4.47 3.22 -11.03
N ASN A 174 4.66 3.97 -12.12
CA ASN A 174 4.22 3.58 -13.45
C ASN A 174 5.24 2.70 -14.20
N ARG A 175 6.42 2.45 -13.60
CA ARG A 175 7.45 1.58 -14.20
C ARG A 175 7.33 0.14 -13.69
N PRO A 176 7.58 -0.85 -14.56
CA PRO A 176 7.50 -2.26 -14.18
C PRO A 176 8.37 -2.65 -12.98
N ASN A 177 9.54 -2.02 -12.81
CA ASN A 177 10.50 -2.30 -11.74
C ASN A 177 10.29 -1.49 -10.46
N HIS A 178 9.18 -0.76 -10.32
CA HIS A 178 8.90 0.10 -9.16
C HIS A 178 9.06 -0.63 -7.82
N LEU A 179 8.48 -1.81 -7.70
CA LEU A 179 8.52 -2.60 -6.45
C LEU A 179 9.90 -3.16 -6.15
N GLU A 180 10.67 -3.49 -7.18
CA GLU A 180 12.07 -3.91 -7.02
C GLU A 180 12.93 -2.79 -6.48
N VAL A 181 12.80 -1.58 -7.03
CA VAL A 181 13.48 -0.38 -6.52
C VAL A 181 13.11 -0.13 -5.06
N CYS A 182 11.83 -0.21 -4.72
CA CYS A 182 11.36 -0.10 -3.33
C CYS A 182 12.02 -1.16 -2.42
N ALA A 183 12.06 -2.41 -2.85
CA ALA A 183 12.67 -3.50 -2.09
C ALA A 183 14.18 -3.31 -1.90
N GLU A 184 14.89 -2.83 -2.92
CA GLU A 184 16.34 -2.55 -2.83
C GLU A 184 16.65 -1.43 -1.85
N VAL A 185 15.87 -0.36 -1.87
CA VAL A 185 15.99 0.74 -0.91
C VAL A 185 15.77 0.23 0.52
N LEU A 186 14.73 -0.56 0.72
CA LEU A 186 14.39 -1.12 2.03
C LEU A 186 15.43 -2.12 2.54
N ARG A 187 16.02 -2.97 1.68
CA ARG A 187 17.08 -3.91 2.12
C ARG A 187 18.27 -3.20 2.76
N LYS A 188 18.55 -1.95 2.37
CA LYS A 188 19.62 -1.13 2.93
C LYS A 188 19.20 -0.36 4.19
N ALA A 189 17.88 -0.20 4.42
CA ALA A 189 17.34 0.56 5.54
C ALA A 189 17.49 -0.18 6.88
N ASP A 190 17.73 0.55 7.95
CA ASP A 190 17.64 0.09 9.34
C ASP A 190 16.38 0.65 10.02
N LEU A 191 15.82 1.72 9.46
CA LEU A 191 14.60 2.37 9.91
C LEU A 191 13.92 3.05 8.72
N VAL A 192 12.60 3.00 8.66
CA VAL A 192 11.78 3.86 7.78
C VAL A 192 11.12 4.94 8.62
N VAL A 193 11.18 6.18 8.14
CA VAL A 193 10.40 7.31 8.65
C VAL A 193 9.44 7.73 7.54
N ALA A 194 8.16 7.87 7.87
CA ALA A 194 7.13 8.27 6.91
C ALA A 194 6.12 9.21 7.54
N ILE A 195 5.36 9.91 6.75
CA ILE A 195 4.22 10.74 7.19
C ILE A 195 2.97 9.88 7.36
N SER A 196 2.75 8.98 6.43
CA SER A 196 1.60 8.08 6.41
C SER A 196 2.05 6.63 6.26
N GLU A 197 1.13 5.69 6.44
CA GLU A 197 1.39 4.27 6.27
C GLU A 197 0.70 3.76 5.01
N GLY A 198 1.50 3.28 4.07
CA GLY A 198 1.05 2.73 2.79
C GLY A 198 1.69 1.37 2.48
N THR A 199 1.73 1.04 1.20
CA THR A 199 2.31 -0.21 0.70
C THR A 199 3.82 -0.30 0.97
N PHE A 200 4.56 0.81 0.87
CA PHE A 200 6.00 0.85 1.12
C PHE A 200 6.32 0.57 2.58
N GLU A 201 5.54 1.13 3.52
CA GLU A 201 5.70 0.91 4.94
C GLU A 201 5.30 -0.54 5.33
N LEU A 202 4.32 -1.13 4.66
CA LEU A 202 4.02 -2.56 4.82
C LEU A 202 5.16 -3.44 4.32
N MET A 203 5.79 -3.10 3.18
CA MET A 203 7.00 -3.79 2.71
C MET A 203 8.13 -3.72 3.75
N ALA A 204 8.31 -2.57 4.41
CA ALA A 204 9.30 -2.43 5.50
C ALA A 204 8.97 -3.37 6.67
N GLN A 205 7.71 -3.46 7.08
CA GLN A 205 7.27 -4.37 8.15
C GLN A 205 7.50 -5.83 7.78
N ILE A 206 7.19 -6.24 6.55
CA ILE A 206 7.45 -7.59 6.02
C ILE A 206 8.96 -7.90 6.08
N LEU A 207 9.80 -6.92 5.76
CA LEU A 207 11.25 -7.04 5.87
C LEU A 207 11.79 -6.96 7.31
N ASN A 208 10.92 -6.87 8.32
CA ASN A 208 11.27 -6.66 9.72
C ASN A 208 12.04 -5.36 9.97
N ILE A 209 11.76 -4.30 9.22
CA ILE A 209 12.37 -2.98 9.40
C ILE A 209 11.42 -2.12 10.26
N PRO A 210 11.91 -1.51 11.36
CA PRO A 210 11.11 -0.57 12.14
C PRO A 210 10.57 0.58 11.30
N VAL A 211 9.35 0.99 11.59
CA VAL A 211 8.69 2.13 10.93
C VAL A 211 8.26 3.14 11.98
N VAL A 212 8.64 4.39 11.77
CA VAL A 212 8.16 5.54 12.55
C VAL A 212 7.28 6.40 11.65
N ILE A 213 6.04 6.58 12.04
CA ILE A 213 5.11 7.47 11.37
C ILE A 213 5.10 8.82 12.10
N ALA A 214 5.58 9.85 11.43
CA ALA A 214 5.46 11.23 11.87
C ALA A 214 4.01 11.69 11.59
N ASN A 215 3.09 11.33 12.48
CA ASN A 215 1.66 11.60 12.34
C ASN A 215 1.34 13.08 12.62
N LEU A 216 1.86 13.96 11.77
CA LEU A 216 1.78 15.41 11.90
C LEU A 216 0.47 16.01 11.33
N PHE A 217 -0.53 15.19 11.04
CA PHE A 217 -1.77 15.65 10.42
C PHE A 217 -2.43 16.76 11.25
N THR A 218 -2.24 17.97 10.80
CA THR A 218 -3.05 19.11 11.24
C THR A 218 -4.34 19.10 10.43
N PRO A 219 -5.52 19.00 11.06
CA PRO A 219 -6.78 19.16 10.35
C PRO A 219 -6.78 20.52 9.66
N ARG A 220 -6.65 20.56 8.35
CA ARG A 220 -6.77 21.82 7.59
C ARG A 220 -8.20 21.96 7.10
N PRO A 221 -8.80 23.13 7.21
CA PRO A 221 -10.02 23.43 6.50
C PRO A 221 -9.69 23.44 5.00
N CYS A 222 -10.07 22.41 4.30
CA CYS A 222 -9.99 22.35 2.85
C CYS A 222 -11.28 22.96 2.29
N ASN A 223 -11.16 23.93 1.40
CA ASN A 223 -12.27 24.51 0.64
C ASN A 223 -12.87 23.56 -0.40
N GLY A 224 -12.72 22.31 -0.23
CA GLY A 224 -13.28 21.23 -0.99
C GLY A 224 -13.52 20.04 -0.09
N ASP A 225 -14.27 19.07 -0.52
CA ASP A 225 -14.75 17.92 0.23
C ASP A 225 -13.64 16.95 0.74
N HIS A 226 -12.47 17.51 1.05
CA HIS A 226 -11.31 16.79 1.59
C HIS A 226 -11.44 16.53 3.09
N ARG A 227 -12.57 15.99 3.48
CA ARG A 227 -12.83 15.46 4.82
C ARG A 227 -11.99 14.22 5.15
N TYR A 228 -11.00 13.92 4.33
CA TYR A 228 -10.03 12.85 4.50
C TYR A 228 -9.27 12.87 5.83
N LEU A 229 -9.13 14.05 6.40
CA LEU A 229 -8.27 14.29 7.56
C LEU A 229 -8.90 13.87 8.89
N LYS A 230 -10.19 13.52 8.92
CA LYS A 230 -10.83 12.94 10.12
C LYS A 230 -10.73 11.42 10.20
N PHE A 231 -10.16 10.77 9.19
CA PHE A 231 -9.85 9.37 9.35
C PHE A 231 -8.77 9.22 10.41
N LYS A 232 -9.10 8.59 11.53
CA LYS A 232 -8.16 7.76 12.21
C LYS A 232 -7.69 6.77 11.17
N LEU A 233 -6.63 7.11 10.45
CA LEU A 233 -5.89 6.12 9.72
C LEU A 233 -5.55 5.06 10.76
N SER A 234 -6.14 3.89 10.67
CA SER A 234 -5.83 2.80 11.57
C SER A 234 -4.42 2.35 11.21
N PHE A 235 -3.44 3.03 11.79
CA PHE A 235 -2.06 2.62 11.67
C PHE A 235 -1.93 1.26 12.33
N SER A 236 -1.17 0.39 11.71
CA SER A 236 -0.80 -0.89 12.28
C SER A 236 -0.16 -0.71 13.65
N GLU A 237 -0.39 -1.66 14.55
CA GLU A 237 0.35 -1.74 15.82
C GLU A 237 1.86 -1.99 15.61
N ALA A 238 2.24 -2.36 14.39
CA ALA A 238 3.61 -2.61 13.99
C ALA A 238 4.46 -1.34 13.78
N VAL A 239 3.86 -0.14 13.88
CA VAL A 239 4.55 1.14 13.68
C VAL A 239 4.54 1.99 14.94
N LYS A 240 5.62 2.76 15.16
CA LYS A 240 5.63 3.82 16.16
C LYS A 240 5.01 5.08 15.59
N LYS A 241 4.10 5.69 16.32
CA LYS A 241 3.43 6.95 15.94
C LYS A 241 3.98 8.07 16.78
N GLU A 242 4.37 9.16 16.15
CA GLU A 242 4.81 10.36 16.86
C GLU A 242 4.12 11.59 16.24
N PRO A 243 3.11 12.14 16.92
CA PRO A 243 2.36 13.29 16.44
C PRO A 243 3.08 14.62 16.68
N GLU A 244 4.12 14.65 17.55
CA GLU A 244 4.82 15.87 17.89
C GLU A 244 6.24 15.91 17.30
N ILE A 245 6.45 16.82 16.36
CA ILE A 245 7.74 16.96 15.66
C ILE A 245 8.93 17.11 16.59
N LYS A 246 8.75 17.75 17.76
CA LYS A 246 9.82 17.94 18.76
C LYS A 246 10.34 16.62 19.35
N ASN A 247 9.52 15.57 19.37
CA ASN A 247 9.85 14.24 19.91
C ASN A 247 10.40 13.30 18.84
N LEU A 248 10.19 13.60 17.56
CA LEU A 248 10.49 12.69 16.45
C LEU A 248 11.93 12.19 16.46
N ALA A 249 12.91 13.08 16.68
CA ALA A 249 14.32 12.72 16.78
C ALA A 249 14.61 11.71 17.91
N LYS A 250 13.91 11.83 19.05
CA LYS A 250 14.03 10.91 20.18
C LYS A 250 13.49 9.52 19.82
N VAL A 251 12.30 9.47 19.23
CA VAL A 251 11.67 8.20 18.81
C VAL A 251 12.49 7.49 17.73
N ILE A 252 13.01 8.22 16.74
CA ILE A 252 13.92 7.67 15.72
C ILE A 252 15.13 7.01 16.37
N ARG A 253 15.83 7.70 17.28
CA ARG A 253 17.00 7.15 17.98
C ARG A 253 16.65 5.92 18.82
N GLN A 254 15.50 5.92 19.46
CA GLN A 254 15.01 4.79 20.25
C GLN A 254 14.79 3.57 19.37
N GLN A 255 14.13 3.73 18.22
CA GLN A 255 13.87 2.63 17.28
C GLN A 255 15.16 2.11 16.61
N LEU A 256 16.12 2.98 16.29
CA LEU A 256 17.44 2.56 15.80
C LEU A 256 18.23 1.75 16.85
N LYS A 257 18.08 2.09 18.14
CA LYS A 257 18.72 1.38 19.25
C LYS A 257 18.03 0.05 19.57
N ASN A 258 16.72 0.01 19.46
CA ASN A 258 15.88 -1.14 19.81
C ASN A 258 15.02 -1.57 18.59
N PRO A 259 15.63 -2.05 17.50
CA PRO A 259 14.90 -2.34 16.26
C PRO A 259 13.88 -3.48 16.41
N ASP A 260 14.05 -4.35 17.39
CA ASP A 260 13.17 -5.50 17.63
C ASP A 260 11.99 -5.19 18.59
N GLU A 261 11.84 -3.97 19.07
CA GLU A 261 10.76 -3.58 20.02
C GLU A 261 9.35 -3.98 19.53
N LEU A 262 9.07 -3.85 18.23
CA LEU A 262 7.78 -4.22 17.62
C LEU A 262 7.90 -5.38 16.61
N ARG A 263 8.81 -6.30 16.83
CA ARG A 263 9.09 -7.39 15.90
C ARG A 263 7.90 -8.32 15.70
N GLU A 264 7.24 -8.70 16.78
CA GLU A 264 6.07 -9.61 16.69
C GLU A 264 4.87 -8.91 16.03
N GLN A 265 4.68 -7.62 16.31
CA GLN A 265 3.65 -6.82 15.64
C GLN A 265 3.92 -6.70 14.14
N ARG A 266 5.19 -6.49 13.72
CA ARG A 266 5.58 -6.50 12.30
C ARG A 266 5.34 -7.86 11.66
N ARG A 267 5.63 -8.95 12.37
CA ARG A 267 5.33 -10.30 11.89
C ARG A 267 3.83 -10.51 11.72
N SER A 268 3.04 -10.09 12.69
CA SER A 268 1.58 -10.13 12.60
C SER A 268 1.04 -9.33 11.41
N ALA A 269 1.56 -8.11 11.20
CA ALA A 269 1.18 -7.29 10.04
C ALA A 269 1.58 -7.96 8.71
N ALA A 270 2.76 -8.55 8.63
CA ALA A 270 3.18 -9.29 7.44
C ALA A 270 2.21 -10.45 7.10
N LEU A 271 1.72 -11.15 8.11
CA LEU A 271 0.78 -12.26 7.94
C LEU A 271 -0.63 -11.77 7.60
N ASN A 272 -1.16 -10.86 8.42
CA ASN A 272 -2.57 -10.48 8.39
C ASN A 272 -2.88 -9.36 7.38
N ASP A 273 -1.94 -8.44 7.14
CA ASP A 273 -2.11 -7.35 6.17
C ASP A 273 -1.49 -7.74 4.82
N GLY A 274 -0.29 -8.34 4.83
CA GLY A 274 0.43 -8.72 3.63
C GLY A 274 0.06 -10.09 3.06
N GLY A 275 -0.54 -10.97 3.85
CA GLY A 275 -0.89 -12.33 3.43
C GLY A 275 0.30 -13.16 2.94
N ILE A 276 1.50 -12.95 3.50
CA ILE A 276 2.75 -13.52 2.97
C ILE A 276 2.88 -15.04 3.12
N GLU A 277 2.13 -15.66 4.04
CA GLU A 277 2.12 -17.13 4.22
C GLU A 277 1.08 -17.83 3.32
N ILE A 278 0.28 -17.07 2.59
CA ILE A 278 -0.70 -17.65 1.68
C ILE A 278 0.05 -18.24 0.49
N LYS A 279 -0.07 -19.54 0.33
CA LYS A 279 0.56 -20.27 -0.78
C LYS A 279 -0.16 -19.96 -2.08
N ASP A 280 0.64 -19.86 -3.13
CA ASP A 280 0.17 -19.73 -4.51
C ASP A 280 -0.89 -18.63 -4.73
N PRO A 281 -0.63 -17.35 -4.32
CA PRO A 281 -1.61 -16.29 -4.44
C PRO A 281 -2.08 -16.06 -5.89
N LEU A 282 -1.20 -16.24 -6.88
CA LEU A 282 -1.56 -16.13 -8.29
C LEU A 282 -2.57 -17.22 -8.67
N GLN A 283 -2.34 -18.47 -8.29
CA GLN A 283 -3.27 -19.56 -8.57
C GLN A 283 -4.63 -19.34 -7.91
N ARG A 284 -4.66 -18.79 -6.68
CA ARG A 284 -5.92 -18.43 -6.02
C ARG A 284 -6.68 -17.34 -6.75
N ILE A 285 -5.99 -16.30 -7.24
CA ILE A 285 -6.58 -15.26 -8.06
C ILE A 285 -7.15 -15.87 -9.36
N VAL A 286 -6.39 -16.73 -10.02
CA VAL A 286 -6.82 -17.46 -11.22
C VAL A 286 -8.11 -18.25 -10.97
N GLU A 287 -8.21 -18.94 -9.83
CA GLU A 287 -9.40 -19.70 -9.47
C GLU A 287 -10.61 -18.80 -9.24
N VAL A 288 -10.43 -17.68 -8.54
CA VAL A 288 -11.49 -16.68 -8.36
C VAL A 288 -11.99 -16.16 -9.71
N ILE A 289 -11.05 -15.83 -10.63
CA ILE A 289 -11.43 -15.35 -11.96
C ILE A 289 -12.22 -16.43 -12.71
N LYS A 290 -11.78 -17.69 -12.67
CA LYS A 290 -12.46 -18.82 -13.39
C LYS A 290 -13.86 -19.07 -12.87
N THR A 291 -14.05 -19.03 -11.55
CA THR A 291 -15.31 -19.43 -10.90
C THR A 291 -16.33 -18.31 -10.74
N THR A 292 -15.92 -17.03 -10.83
CA THR A 292 -16.84 -15.90 -10.70
C THR A 292 -17.83 -15.86 -11.86
N THR A 293 -19.11 -15.84 -11.53
CA THR A 293 -20.26 -15.64 -12.45
C THR A 293 -21.07 -14.44 -11.97
N ILE A 294 -21.90 -13.88 -12.82
CA ILE A 294 -22.90 -12.86 -12.42
C ILE A 294 -24.06 -13.54 -11.72
#